data_61fc1f1a8508f7c824fb1ea79c342a85
#
_entry.id   61fc1f1a8508f7c824fb1ea79c342a85
#
_cell.length_a   1.000
_cell.length_b   1.000
_cell.length_c   1.000
_cell.angle_alpha   90.00
_cell.angle_beta   90.00
_cell.angle_gamma   90.00
#
_symmetry.space_group_name_H-M   'P 1'
#
loop_
_entity.id
_entity.type
_entity.pdbx_description
1 polymer ?
#
loop_
_entity_poly.entity_id
_entity_poly.type
_entity_poly.pdbx_seq_one_letter_code
_entity_poly.pdbx_strand_id
1 'polypeptide(L)'
;IKKLAQDAARATGKNLKLRGFEEVSDSRGESAYVWKQGNMYMATTVEGLGTKNLIADETRKITGKTYYDVIGHDTIAYIINDLISVGAKPLTIHAYWAIEDNKWLSDEERMRDLINGWREACDFSGASWGGGETATMKGIIVPNTVDLGGSSVGIIGPKKRLITDKKLKSGDRILFIKSNGVNASGISLTRAIAKKLPKGYGTKLLSGTIY
;
A
#
# COMPACT_ATOMS: atom_id res chain seq x y z
N ILE A 1 3.67 2.28 23.92
CA ILE A 1 4.67 2.15 22.85
C ILE A 1 4.31 3.07 21.68
N LYS A 2 3.08 3.01 21.11
CA LYS A 2 2.68 3.86 19.96
C LYS A 2 2.90 5.35 20.24
N LYS A 3 2.46 5.85 21.40
CA LYS A 3 2.66 7.26 21.80
C LYS A 3 4.15 7.62 21.89
N LEU A 4 4.97 6.74 22.50
CA LEU A 4 6.42 6.97 22.62
C LEU A 4 7.08 7.12 21.24
N ALA A 5 6.74 6.25 20.29
CA ALA A 5 7.25 6.34 18.91
C ALA A 5 6.80 7.63 18.20
N GLN A 6 5.54 8.02 18.39
CA GLN A 6 5.01 9.26 17.82
C GLN A 6 5.70 10.50 18.41
N ASP A 7 5.95 10.53 19.71
CA ASP A 7 6.63 11.63 20.38
C ASP A 7 8.10 11.74 19.92
N ALA A 8 8.80 10.60 19.81
CA ALA A 8 10.14 10.55 19.25
C ALA A 8 10.18 11.04 17.79
N ALA A 9 9.23 10.61 16.96
CA ALA A 9 9.13 11.07 15.57
C ALA A 9 8.87 12.58 15.49
N ARG A 10 7.98 13.12 16.34
CA ARG A 10 7.74 14.59 16.41
C ARG A 10 9.00 15.36 16.81
N ALA A 11 9.80 14.86 17.72
CA ALA A 11 11.03 15.48 18.15
C ALA A 11 12.07 15.64 17.01
N THR A 12 11.98 14.80 15.97
CA THR A 12 12.86 14.91 14.78
C THR A 12 12.41 15.96 13.78
N GLY A 13 11.22 16.52 13.87
CA GLY A 13 10.69 17.55 12.96
C GLY A 13 11.59 18.79 12.86
N LYS A 14 12.31 19.12 13.93
CA LYS A 14 13.33 20.18 13.95
C LYS A 14 14.41 20.03 12.86
N ASN A 15 14.70 18.78 12.43
CA ASN A 15 15.72 18.51 11.44
C ASN A 15 15.33 19.03 10.04
N LEU A 16 14.04 19.04 9.70
CA LEU A 16 13.55 19.68 8.48
C LEU A 16 13.83 21.19 8.50
N LYS A 17 13.55 21.84 9.63
CA LYS A 17 13.79 23.28 9.81
C LYS A 17 15.27 23.63 9.63
N LEU A 18 16.18 22.81 10.15
CA LEU A 18 17.63 22.99 9.96
C LEU A 18 18.06 22.88 8.49
N ARG A 19 17.27 22.25 7.64
CA ARG A 19 17.50 22.11 6.19
C ARG A 19 16.72 23.12 5.35
N GLY A 20 16.06 24.10 5.98
CA GLY A 20 15.28 25.12 5.29
C GLY A 20 13.87 24.69 4.87
N PHE A 21 13.39 23.54 5.37
CA PHE A 21 12.04 23.06 5.15
C PHE A 21 11.17 23.23 6.40
N GLU A 22 9.86 23.17 6.22
CA GLU A 22 8.89 23.33 7.31
C GLU A 22 7.90 22.18 7.30
N GLU A 23 7.77 21.50 8.43
CA GLU A 23 6.77 20.47 8.64
C GLU A 23 5.36 21.07 8.62
N VAL A 24 4.42 20.42 7.96
CA VAL A 24 2.99 20.67 8.13
C VAL A 24 2.51 19.81 9.30
N SER A 25 2.52 20.38 10.51
CA SER A 25 2.23 19.66 11.76
C SER A 25 0.87 18.95 11.74
N ASP A 26 -0.11 19.52 11.03
CA ASP A 26 -1.45 18.99 10.87
C ASP A 26 -1.50 17.69 10.05
N SER A 27 -0.43 17.35 9.33
CA SER A 27 -0.32 16.07 8.64
C SER A 27 0.08 14.91 9.55
N ARG A 28 0.48 15.20 10.79
CA ARG A 28 0.80 14.15 11.75
C ARG A 28 -0.45 13.50 12.30
N GLY A 29 -0.71 12.26 11.86
CA GLY A 29 -1.92 11.51 12.14
C GLY A 29 -2.78 11.27 10.91
N GLU A 30 -2.50 11.97 9.81
CA GLU A 30 -3.01 11.66 8.49
C GLU A 30 -2.27 10.45 7.88
N SER A 31 -2.77 9.92 6.78
CA SER A 31 -2.18 8.76 6.09
C SER A 31 -0.83 9.06 5.44
N ALA A 32 -0.53 10.32 5.13
CA ALA A 32 0.76 10.73 4.60
C ALA A 32 1.34 11.92 5.37
N TYR A 33 2.67 11.90 5.53
CA TYR A 33 3.42 12.99 6.14
C TYR A 33 3.70 14.09 5.13
N VAL A 34 3.51 15.37 5.52
CA VAL A 34 3.61 16.52 4.61
C VAL A 34 4.59 17.56 5.13
N TRP A 35 5.41 18.13 4.21
CA TRP A 35 6.26 19.26 4.49
C TRP A 35 6.17 20.31 3.38
N LYS A 36 6.50 21.55 3.74
CA LYS A 36 6.53 22.69 2.81
C LYS A 36 7.84 22.74 2.06
N GLN A 37 7.75 22.91 0.76
CA GLN A 37 8.89 23.12 -0.13
C GLN A 37 8.56 24.26 -1.11
N GLY A 38 9.05 25.46 -0.82
CA GLY A 38 8.75 26.66 -1.61
C GLY A 38 7.23 26.95 -1.63
N ASN A 39 6.66 27.02 -2.82
CA ASN A 39 5.23 27.30 -3.02
C ASN A 39 4.33 26.08 -3.03
N MET A 40 4.88 24.89 -2.78
CA MET A 40 4.17 23.60 -2.79
C MET A 40 4.34 22.89 -1.45
N TYR A 41 3.59 21.81 -1.28
CA TYR A 41 3.88 20.81 -0.26
C TYR A 41 4.34 19.53 -0.94
N MET A 42 5.23 18.82 -0.25
CA MET A 42 5.61 17.44 -0.56
C MET A 42 4.92 16.53 0.44
N ALA A 43 4.54 15.35 -0.01
CA ALA A 43 3.95 14.32 0.83
C ALA A 43 4.69 12.99 0.64
N THR A 44 4.78 12.21 1.70
CA THR A 44 5.34 10.85 1.64
C THR A 44 4.58 9.89 2.54
N THR A 45 4.52 8.65 2.11
CA THR A 45 3.97 7.54 2.90
C THR A 45 4.79 6.28 2.70
N VAL A 46 4.64 5.34 3.62
CA VAL A 46 5.18 3.97 3.56
C VAL A 46 4.06 3.03 3.96
N GLU A 47 3.77 2.05 3.10
CA GLU A 47 2.73 1.07 3.33
C GLU A 47 3.15 -0.33 2.90
N GLY A 48 2.49 -1.34 3.48
CA GLY A 48 2.66 -2.74 3.15
C GLY A 48 1.33 -3.41 2.82
N LEU A 49 1.33 -4.32 1.85
CA LEU A 49 0.14 -5.06 1.42
C LEU A 49 -0.47 -5.93 2.53
N GLY A 50 0.34 -6.35 3.48
CA GLY A 50 -0.06 -7.35 4.47
C GLY A 50 -0.17 -8.74 3.86
N THR A 51 -1.24 -9.48 4.17
CA THR A 51 -1.31 -10.92 3.89
C THR A 51 -2.19 -11.30 2.69
N LYS A 52 -2.49 -10.40 1.77
CA LYS A 52 -3.35 -10.68 0.61
C LYS A 52 -2.69 -11.62 -0.40
N ASN A 53 -1.37 -11.55 -0.54
CA ASN A 53 -0.60 -12.46 -1.37
C ASN A 53 -0.77 -13.93 -0.97
N LEU A 54 -0.98 -14.23 0.32
CA LEU A 54 -1.26 -15.59 0.79
C LEU A 54 -2.59 -16.13 0.25
N ILE A 55 -3.57 -15.26 -0.05
CA ILE A 55 -4.82 -15.67 -0.70
C ILE A 55 -4.54 -16.03 -2.16
N ALA A 56 -3.72 -15.23 -2.86
CA ALA A 56 -3.31 -15.52 -4.23
C ALA A 56 -2.60 -16.88 -4.31
N ASP A 57 -1.67 -17.17 -3.39
CA ASP A 57 -0.96 -18.45 -3.33
C ASP A 57 -1.92 -19.65 -3.10
N GLU A 58 -2.89 -19.52 -2.20
CA GLU A 58 -3.89 -20.57 -1.96
C GLU A 58 -4.86 -20.72 -3.14
N THR A 59 -5.26 -19.62 -3.77
CA THR A 59 -6.16 -19.64 -4.94
C THR A 59 -5.44 -20.24 -6.15
N ARG A 60 -4.14 -19.99 -6.30
CA ARG A 60 -3.32 -20.62 -7.35
C ARG A 60 -3.36 -22.16 -7.30
N LYS A 61 -3.35 -22.75 -6.11
CA LYS A 61 -3.45 -24.21 -5.93
C LYS A 61 -4.75 -24.79 -6.50
N ILE A 62 -5.80 -23.97 -6.57
CA ILE A 62 -7.12 -24.36 -7.05
C ILE A 62 -7.28 -24.07 -8.54
N THR A 63 -6.78 -22.92 -9.01
CA THR A 63 -7.06 -22.39 -10.35
C THR A 63 -5.88 -22.52 -11.32
N GLY A 64 -4.68 -22.72 -10.81
CA GLY A 64 -3.41 -22.67 -11.58
C GLY A 64 -2.91 -21.26 -11.90
N LYS A 65 -3.71 -20.21 -11.72
CA LYS A 65 -3.34 -18.82 -12.02
C LYS A 65 -2.65 -18.17 -10.83
N THR A 66 -1.61 -17.35 -11.07
CA THR A 66 -0.81 -16.74 -9.99
C THR A 66 -1.52 -15.62 -9.26
N TYR A 67 -2.31 -14.79 -9.95
CA TYR A 67 -2.95 -13.56 -9.43
C TYR A 67 -1.96 -12.50 -8.90
N TYR A 68 -0.67 -12.63 -9.17
CA TYR A 68 0.31 -11.66 -8.70
C TYR A 68 0.30 -10.35 -9.50
N ASP A 69 -0.33 -10.32 -10.67
CA ASP A 69 -0.73 -9.11 -11.37
C ASP A 69 -1.66 -8.23 -10.50
N VAL A 70 -2.69 -8.84 -9.91
CA VAL A 70 -3.61 -8.17 -8.97
C VAL A 70 -2.88 -7.79 -7.67
N ILE A 71 -2.02 -8.66 -7.16
CA ILE A 71 -1.24 -8.40 -5.94
C ILE A 71 -0.31 -7.20 -6.12
N GLY A 72 0.39 -7.10 -7.26
CA GLY A 72 1.22 -5.93 -7.58
C GLY A 72 0.39 -4.65 -7.66
N HIS A 73 -0.74 -4.70 -8.37
CA HIS A 73 -1.67 -3.58 -8.47
C HIS A 73 -2.18 -3.13 -7.10
N ASP A 74 -2.64 -4.05 -6.26
CA ASP A 74 -3.19 -3.75 -4.94
C ASP A 74 -2.15 -3.15 -4.00
N THR A 75 -0.88 -3.57 -4.10
CA THR A 75 0.20 -3.00 -3.29
C THR A 75 0.39 -1.53 -3.63
N ILE A 76 0.44 -1.19 -4.92
CA ILE A 76 0.53 0.19 -5.39
C ILE A 76 -0.71 1.00 -5.00
N ALA A 77 -1.91 0.45 -5.21
CA ALA A 77 -3.15 1.12 -4.86
C ALA A 77 -3.21 1.48 -3.38
N TYR A 78 -2.71 0.59 -2.51
CA TYR A 78 -2.68 0.83 -1.07
C TYR A 78 -1.77 2.01 -0.71
N ILE A 79 -0.54 2.02 -1.26
CA ILE A 79 0.42 3.12 -1.07
C ILE A 79 -0.14 4.45 -1.61
N ILE A 80 -0.72 4.42 -2.82
CA ILE A 80 -1.22 5.62 -3.50
C ILE A 80 -2.46 6.18 -2.81
N ASN A 81 -3.37 5.34 -2.32
CA ASN A 81 -4.56 5.79 -1.62
C ASN A 81 -4.22 6.62 -0.37
N ASP A 82 -3.20 6.23 0.37
CA ASP A 82 -2.71 6.98 1.52
C ASP A 82 -2.14 8.34 1.10
N LEU A 83 -1.38 8.36 0.00
CA LEU A 83 -0.78 9.59 -0.50
C LEU A 83 -1.83 10.58 -1.02
N ILE A 84 -2.82 10.11 -1.79
CA ILE A 84 -3.86 10.99 -2.36
C ILE A 84 -4.87 11.47 -1.31
N SER A 85 -5.01 10.77 -0.19
CA SER A 85 -5.91 11.16 0.89
C SER A 85 -5.58 12.54 1.47
N VAL A 86 -4.32 12.95 1.44
CA VAL A 86 -3.88 14.30 1.83
C VAL A 86 -3.90 15.31 0.66
N GLY A 87 -4.41 14.91 -0.52
CA GLY A 87 -4.51 15.76 -1.71
C GLY A 87 -3.24 15.79 -2.58
N ALA A 88 -2.30 14.88 -2.37
CA ALA A 88 -1.08 14.80 -3.15
C ALA A 88 -1.32 14.13 -4.51
N LYS A 89 -0.59 14.59 -5.52
CA LYS A 89 -0.41 13.87 -6.80
C LYS A 89 0.83 12.98 -6.66
N PRO A 90 0.75 11.69 -6.94
CA PRO A 90 1.91 10.79 -6.89
C PRO A 90 3.01 11.26 -7.86
N LEU A 91 4.27 11.09 -7.46
CA LEU A 91 5.44 11.34 -8.30
C LEU A 91 6.27 10.07 -8.46
N THR A 92 6.65 9.45 -7.34
CA THR A 92 7.51 8.26 -7.36
C THR A 92 7.01 7.21 -6.38
N ILE A 93 7.31 5.96 -6.72
CA ILE A 93 7.14 4.80 -5.83
C ILE A 93 8.46 4.04 -5.78
N HIS A 94 8.81 3.55 -4.59
CA HIS A 94 9.93 2.65 -4.36
C HIS A 94 9.41 1.37 -3.73
N ALA A 95 9.79 0.24 -4.31
CA ALA A 95 9.39 -1.08 -3.84
C ALA A 95 10.23 -1.54 -2.64
N TYR A 96 9.61 -2.28 -1.73
CA TYR A 96 10.30 -3.11 -0.76
C TYR A 96 9.68 -4.50 -0.78
N TRP A 97 10.41 -5.48 -1.31
CA TRP A 97 9.98 -6.87 -1.41
C TRP A 97 10.90 -7.74 -0.56
N ALA A 98 10.39 -8.21 0.58
CA ALA A 98 11.14 -9.10 1.46
C ALA A 98 10.73 -10.54 1.21
N ILE A 99 11.68 -11.36 0.75
CA ILE A 99 11.50 -12.77 0.44
C ILE A 99 12.20 -13.66 1.47
N GLU A 100 11.71 -14.87 1.66
CA GLU A 100 12.38 -15.83 2.53
C GLU A 100 13.67 -16.35 1.89
N ASP A 101 13.61 -16.77 0.61
CA ASP A 101 14.73 -17.36 -0.12
C ASP A 101 14.64 -16.95 -1.59
N ASN A 102 15.78 -16.87 -2.26
CA ASN A 102 15.87 -16.52 -3.69
C ASN A 102 15.09 -17.48 -4.61
N LYS A 103 14.79 -18.69 -4.16
CA LYS A 103 13.89 -19.62 -4.86
C LYS A 103 12.51 -19.04 -5.10
N TRP A 104 12.05 -18.13 -4.24
CA TRP A 104 10.78 -17.47 -4.45
C TRP A 104 10.76 -16.69 -5.76
N LEU A 105 11.90 -16.09 -6.16
CA LEU A 105 12.06 -15.35 -7.41
C LEU A 105 12.16 -16.26 -8.66
N SER A 106 12.42 -17.56 -8.48
CA SER A 106 12.60 -18.51 -9.60
C SER A 106 11.28 -18.91 -10.28
N ASP A 107 10.13 -18.53 -9.72
CA ASP A 107 8.82 -18.71 -10.35
C ASP A 107 8.60 -17.59 -11.37
N GLU A 108 9.00 -17.82 -12.62
CA GLU A 108 8.97 -16.80 -13.67
C GLU A 108 7.57 -16.26 -13.95
N GLU A 109 6.54 -17.11 -13.92
CA GLU A 109 5.16 -16.68 -14.16
C GLU A 109 4.71 -15.70 -13.07
N ARG A 110 4.91 -16.06 -11.79
CA ARG A 110 4.57 -15.20 -10.65
C ARG A 110 5.33 -13.88 -10.70
N MET A 111 6.63 -13.93 -10.99
CA MET A 111 7.46 -12.72 -11.07
C MET A 111 7.05 -11.81 -12.21
N ARG A 112 6.72 -12.38 -13.37
CA ARG A 112 6.23 -11.61 -14.52
C ARG A 112 4.90 -10.92 -14.18
N ASP A 113 3.98 -11.64 -13.58
CA ASP A 113 2.69 -11.09 -13.16
C ASP A 113 2.88 -9.97 -12.12
N LEU A 114 3.68 -10.20 -11.08
CA LEU A 114 3.96 -9.18 -10.07
C LEU A 114 4.54 -7.90 -10.66
N ILE A 115 5.56 -8.04 -11.53
CA ILE A 115 6.23 -6.90 -12.17
C ILE A 115 5.25 -6.16 -13.10
N ASN A 116 4.45 -6.88 -13.88
CA ASN A 116 3.46 -6.28 -14.78
C ASN A 116 2.37 -5.53 -13.98
N GLY A 117 1.78 -6.15 -12.97
CA GLY A 117 0.76 -5.52 -12.15
C GLY A 117 1.29 -4.29 -11.42
N TRP A 118 2.54 -4.35 -10.93
CA TRP A 118 3.22 -3.21 -10.31
C TRP A 118 3.40 -2.05 -11.29
N ARG A 119 3.95 -2.35 -12.48
CA ARG A 119 4.17 -1.36 -13.55
C ARG A 119 2.86 -0.72 -14.00
N GLU A 120 1.84 -1.53 -14.30
CA GLU A 120 0.55 -1.04 -14.77
C GLU A 120 -0.14 -0.14 -13.74
N ALA A 121 -0.04 -0.46 -12.46
CA ALA A 121 -0.58 0.38 -11.39
C ALA A 121 0.22 1.70 -11.24
N CYS A 122 1.54 1.67 -11.45
CA CYS A 122 2.35 2.89 -11.51
C CYS A 122 1.92 3.78 -12.70
N ASP A 123 1.76 3.20 -13.89
CA ASP A 123 1.30 3.91 -15.08
C ASP A 123 -0.11 4.51 -14.85
N PHE A 124 -1.02 3.73 -14.28
CA PHE A 124 -2.39 4.17 -13.97
C PHE A 124 -2.42 5.33 -12.97
N SER A 125 -1.57 5.31 -11.95
CA SER A 125 -1.49 6.37 -10.93
C SER A 125 -0.66 7.58 -11.38
N GLY A 126 0.06 7.48 -12.49
CA GLY A 126 0.98 8.51 -12.99
C GLY A 126 2.26 8.64 -12.15
N ALA A 127 2.62 7.61 -11.38
CA ALA A 127 3.83 7.59 -10.60
C ALA A 127 4.97 6.88 -11.33
N SER A 128 6.18 7.39 -11.21
CA SER A 128 7.38 6.70 -11.70
C SER A 128 7.83 5.63 -10.70
N TRP A 129 8.08 4.41 -11.17
CA TRP A 129 8.75 3.40 -10.35
C TRP A 129 10.25 3.68 -10.30
N GLY A 130 10.72 4.22 -9.18
CA GLY A 130 12.10 4.66 -8.99
C GLY A 130 13.08 3.56 -8.56
N GLY A 131 12.64 2.29 -8.53
CA GLY A 131 13.43 1.16 -8.05
C GLY A 131 12.96 0.66 -6.69
N GLY A 132 13.85 0.07 -5.92
CA GLY A 132 13.52 -0.48 -4.60
C GLY A 132 14.57 -1.44 -4.07
N GLU A 133 14.17 -2.22 -3.07
CA GLU A 133 14.98 -3.23 -2.40
C GLU A 133 14.26 -4.58 -2.46
N THR A 134 15.02 -5.64 -2.76
CA THR A 134 14.55 -7.03 -2.66
C THR A 134 15.42 -7.78 -1.65
N ALA A 135 14.97 -7.76 -0.39
CA ALA A 135 15.71 -8.33 0.72
C ALA A 135 15.44 -9.82 0.88
N THR A 136 16.50 -10.65 0.92
CA THR A 136 16.40 -12.06 1.32
C THR A 136 16.51 -12.17 2.84
N MET A 137 15.41 -12.59 3.50
CA MET A 137 15.27 -12.55 4.95
C MET A 137 14.89 -13.91 5.53
N LYS A 138 15.77 -14.90 5.32
CA LYS A 138 15.61 -16.25 5.84
C LYS A 138 15.52 -16.27 7.36
N GLY A 139 14.50 -16.98 7.88
CA GLY A 139 14.24 -17.05 9.31
C GLY A 139 13.39 -15.89 9.86
N ILE A 140 13.13 -14.85 9.08
CA ILE A 140 12.21 -13.75 9.41
C ILE A 140 10.94 -13.89 8.58
N ILE A 141 11.08 -14.05 7.26
CA ILE A 141 9.95 -14.27 6.36
C ILE A 141 9.61 -15.76 6.37
N VAL A 142 8.30 -16.06 6.40
CA VAL A 142 7.79 -17.43 6.37
C VAL A 142 8.21 -18.12 5.06
N PRO A 143 8.64 -19.41 5.11
CA PRO A 143 9.05 -20.12 3.90
C PRO A 143 8.03 -20.04 2.76
N ASN A 144 8.55 -19.83 1.54
CA ASN A 144 7.78 -19.68 0.30
C ASN A 144 6.81 -18.50 0.27
N THR A 145 7.02 -17.48 1.10
CA THR A 145 6.21 -16.25 1.10
C THR A 145 7.06 -15.02 0.78
N VAL A 146 6.37 -13.91 0.61
CA VAL A 146 6.93 -12.56 0.42
C VAL A 146 6.15 -11.56 1.26
N ASP A 147 6.83 -10.56 1.78
CA ASP A 147 6.22 -9.33 2.27
C ASP A 147 6.43 -8.23 1.23
N LEU A 148 5.32 -7.62 0.80
CA LEU A 148 5.29 -6.59 -0.24
C LEU A 148 4.91 -5.26 0.37
N GLY A 149 5.75 -4.27 0.15
CA GLY A 149 5.50 -2.91 0.58
C GLY A 149 6.25 -1.91 -0.28
N GLY A 150 6.17 -0.66 0.11
CA GLY A 150 6.89 0.39 -0.56
C GLY A 150 6.65 1.75 0.04
N SER A 151 7.34 2.73 -0.50
CA SER A 151 7.17 4.13 -0.17
C SER A 151 6.80 4.95 -1.39
N SER A 152 6.13 6.07 -1.17
CA SER A 152 5.78 6.99 -2.25
C SER A 152 6.06 8.42 -1.83
N VAL A 153 6.40 9.24 -2.82
CA VAL A 153 6.49 10.69 -2.70
C VAL A 153 5.52 11.33 -3.68
N GLY A 154 4.85 12.37 -3.23
CA GLY A 154 3.92 13.12 -4.04
C GLY A 154 3.99 14.62 -3.77
N ILE A 155 3.30 15.38 -4.61
CA ILE A 155 3.29 16.84 -4.56
C ILE A 155 1.87 17.36 -4.38
N ILE A 156 1.70 18.37 -3.54
CA ILE A 156 0.44 19.09 -3.33
C ILE A 156 0.63 20.52 -3.85
N GLY A 157 0.09 20.77 -4.99
CA GLY A 157 0.12 22.09 -5.63
C GLY A 157 -1.20 22.35 -6.37
N PRO A 158 -1.82 23.53 -6.17
CA PRO A 158 -1.53 24.58 -5.21
C PRO A 158 -1.79 24.15 -3.75
N LYS A 159 -1.23 24.86 -2.77
CA LYS A 159 -1.34 24.52 -1.33
C LYS A 159 -2.78 24.32 -0.82
N LYS A 160 -3.76 24.99 -1.40
CA LYS A 160 -5.18 24.83 -1.04
C LYS A 160 -5.72 23.39 -1.24
N ARG A 161 -5.01 22.57 -2.02
CA ARG A 161 -5.37 21.15 -2.24
C ARG A 161 -5.02 20.23 -1.06
N LEU A 162 -4.22 20.71 -0.09
CA LEU A 162 -3.94 19.92 1.11
C LEU A 162 -5.27 19.56 1.80
N ILE A 163 -5.45 18.28 2.07
CA ILE A 163 -6.61 17.73 2.79
C ILE A 163 -6.14 17.30 4.17
N THR A 164 -6.83 17.77 5.22
CA THR A 164 -6.65 17.36 6.61
C THR A 164 -8.01 17.36 7.30
N ASP A 165 -8.10 16.73 8.47
CA ASP A 165 -9.31 16.68 9.30
C ASP A 165 -9.90 18.07 9.59
N LYS A 166 -9.06 19.10 9.69
CA LYS A 166 -9.45 20.49 9.96
C LYS A 166 -10.36 21.12 8.91
N LYS A 167 -10.45 20.53 7.72
CA LYS A 167 -11.35 21.01 6.66
C LYS A 167 -12.74 20.42 6.75
N LEU A 168 -12.91 19.34 7.50
CA LEU A 168 -14.21 18.69 7.68
C LEU A 168 -15.16 19.57 8.50
N LYS A 169 -16.38 19.77 8.01
CA LYS A 169 -17.40 20.63 8.63
C LYS A 169 -18.73 19.90 8.74
N SER A 170 -19.52 20.28 9.74
CA SER A 170 -20.92 19.87 9.80
C SER A 170 -21.66 20.35 8.55
N GLY A 171 -22.40 19.46 7.90
CA GLY A 171 -23.08 19.71 6.63
C GLY A 171 -22.33 19.28 5.40
N ASP A 172 -21.07 18.81 5.53
CA ASP A 172 -20.35 18.19 4.41
C ASP A 172 -21.08 16.92 3.94
N ARG A 173 -21.03 16.66 2.63
CA ARG A 173 -21.63 15.47 2.03
C ARG A 173 -20.64 14.32 2.03
N ILE A 174 -21.13 13.13 2.41
CA ILE A 174 -20.36 11.89 2.33
C ILE A 174 -20.69 11.21 0.99
N LEU A 175 -19.67 10.92 0.20
CA LEU A 175 -19.78 10.15 -1.03
C LEU A 175 -19.28 8.73 -0.80
N PHE A 176 -20.10 7.74 -1.10
CA PHE A 176 -19.74 6.35 -1.07
C PHE A 176 -19.52 5.84 -2.49
N ILE A 177 -18.33 5.26 -2.73
CA ILE A 177 -18.02 4.57 -3.98
C ILE A 177 -18.24 3.08 -3.74
N LYS A 178 -19.05 2.43 -4.59
CA LYS A 178 -19.32 0.99 -4.50
C LYS A 178 -18.01 0.21 -4.64
N SER A 179 -17.76 -0.71 -3.72
CA SER A 179 -16.68 -1.69 -3.82
C SER A 179 -17.15 -2.94 -4.58
N ASN A 180 -16.27 -3.51 -5.41
CA ASN A 180 -16.54 -4.73 -6.17
C ASN A 180 -15.89 -5.98 -5.56
N GLY A 181 -15.37 -5.89 -4.35
CA GLY A 181 -14.71 -7.02 -3.71
C GLY A 181 -13.89 -6.62 -2.50
N VAL A 182 -13.04 -7.53 -2.06
CA VAL A 182 -12.14 -7.31 -0.93
C VAL A 182 -10.95 -6.48 -1.38
N ASN A 183 -10.81 -5.29 -0.81
CA ASN A 183 -9.64 -4.43 -1.01
C ASN A 183 -8.40 -5.00 -0.28
N ALA A 184 -7.26 -4.31 -0.35
CA ALA A 184 -6.03 -4.73 0.33
C ALA A 184 -6.18 -4.81 1.86
N SER A 185 -7.02 -3.96 2.47
CA SER A 185 -7.33 -3.98 3.90
C SER A 185 -8.47 -4.95 4.24
N GLY A 186 -8.48 -5.51 5.47
CA GLY A 186 -9.53 -6.43 5.92
C GLY A 186 -9.26 -7.92 5.63
N ILE A 187 -8.13 -8.25 5.07
CA ILE A 187 -7.75 -9.60 4.62
C ILE A 187 -7.72 -10.64 5.75
N SER A 188 -7.38 -10.26 6.96
CA SER A 188 -7.39 -11.19 8.10
C SER A 188 -8.77 -11.81 8.33
N LEU A 189 -9.84 -11.01 8.17
CA LEU A 189 -11.22 -11.51 8.28
C LEU A 189 -11.56 -12.46 7.13
N THR A 190 -11.22 -12.09 5.89
CA THR A 190 -11.42 -12.95 4.71
C THR A 190 -10.75 -14.30 4.90
N ARG A 191 -9.49 -14.33 5.33
CA ARG A 191 -8.75 -15.57 5.62
C ARG A 191 -9.38 -16.38 6.76
N ALA A 192 -9.89 -15.73 7.80
CA ALA A 192 -10.56 -16.39 8.90
C ALA A 192 -11.91 -17.02 8.45
N ILE A 193 -12.64 -16.37 7.56
CA ILE A 193 -13.88 -16.90 6.97
C ILE A 193 -13.56 -18.11 6.09
N ALA A 194 -12.56 -18.00 5.19
CA ALA A 194 -12.17 -19.11 4.32
C ALA A 194 -11.92 -20.42 5.09
N LYS A 195 -11.26 -20.34 6.27
CA LYS A 195 -11.01 -21.50 7.13
C LYS A 195 -12.28 -22.17 7.67
N LYS A 196 -13.41 -21.46 7.68
CA LYS A 196 -14.70 -21.98 8.16
C LYS A 196 -15.59 -22.50 7.02
N LEU A 197 -15.21 -22.23 5.78
CA LEU A 197 -15.97 -22.68 4.61
C LEU A 197 -15.63 -24.15 4.26
N PRO A 198 -16.60 -24.93 3.74
CA PRO A 198 -16.44 -26.37 3.48
C PRO A 198 -15.26 -26.73 2.57
N LYS A 199 -14.92 -25.84 1.60
CA LYS A 199 -13.82 -26.02 0.65
C LYS A 199 -12.82 -24.84 0.69
N GLY A 200 -12.75 -24.11 1.81
CA GLY A 200 -11.89 -22.95 1.92
C GLY A 200 -12.13 -21.95 0.78
N TYR A 201 -11.07 -21.47 0.17
CA TYR A 201 -11.12 -20.55 -0.99
C TYR A 201 -11.77 -21.19 -2.25
N GLY A 202 -11.88 -22.50 -2.35
CA GLY A 202 -12.59 -23.20 -3.44
C GLY A 202 -14.09 -23.34 -3.21
N THR A 203 -14.66 -22.74 -2.17
CA THR A 203 -16.09 -22.77 -1.91
C THR A 203 -16.84 -21.95 -2.95
N LYS A 204 -17.78 -22.55 -3.68
CA LYS A 204 -18.62 -21.84 -4.63
C LYS A 204 -19.61 -20.94 -3.89
N LEU A 205 -19.66 -19.69 -4.30
CA LEU A 205 -20.61 -18.69 -3.83
C LEU A 205 -21.92 -18.74 -4.66
N LEU A 206 -22.98 -18.13 -4.15
CA LEU A 206 -24.25 -18.01 -4.87
C LEU A 206 -24.12 -17.30 -6.24
N SER A 207 -23.10 -16.45 -6.38
CA SER A 207 -22.72 -15.81 -7.65
C SER A 207 -22.14 -16.76 -8.70
N GLY A 208 -21.81 -18.00 -8.32
CA GLY A 208 -21.11 -18.97 -9.19
C GLY A 208 -19.58 -18.84 -9.17
N THR A 209 -19.03 -17.81 -8.53
CA THR A 209 -17.57 -17.62 -8.33
C THR A 209 -17.09 -18.46 -7.13
N ILE A 210 -15.79 -18.64 -6.99
CA ILE A 210 -15.18 -19.16 -5.76
C ILE A 210 -14.98 -18.02 -4.76
N TYR A 211 -14.87 -18.38 -3.46
CA TYR A 211 -14.68 -17.40 -2.37
C TYR A 211 -13.36 -16.66 -2.50
#